data_885637bb3b0be0ef44fe6cd45d648fc4
#
_entry.id   885637bb3b0be0ef44fe6cd45d648fc4
#
_cell.length_a   1.000
_cell.length_b   1.000
_cell.length_c   1.000
_cell.angle_alpha   90.00
_cell.angle_beta   90.00
_cell.angle_gamma   90.00
#
_symmetry.space_group_name_H-M   'P 1'
#
loop_
_entity.id
_entity.type
_entity.pdbx_description
1 polymer ?
#
loop_
_entity_poly.entity_id
_entity_poly.type
_entity_poly.pdbx_seq_one_letter_code
_entity_poly.pdbx_strand_id
1 'polypeptide(L)'
;MKIEDLILKPVRVSIANYSDRHAFYIDGTYYTYRQFAERVSAIRGVVRTAEKNEQIWGLSLHDDLNTYASIFALWMEGKAYVPLHPSWPEERIASIKEQVGCSNVLDACDAPYTGDLLDDWAEASEDDLAYILFTSGSTGVPKGVQLTRWNIAAFLDSFWKTGIDITPDDRCMQVFDLTFDVSVQSYLVALTRGACVYTVPYGQVKYLYAASLIQEQGITFGAMAPSMLTYLRPYFEEFDASSMKACILTAEACPVDLMEAWYGCAKNTEIYDFYGPTEATIYCTYYKLTRGGENLSLNGIISIGKPLANVQAIIIREDGSLVEGQEKGELCVAGDQVTPGYWKNEEKNRSSFFVRDGVRYYHTGDLCYWHESGNIMYSGRIDQQAKIQGFRVELGEIEHHARTFYRNERRVIAIAFQNAQNLTEIALFVEAAAEDGKELIAYLRSKMPSYMIPSRIIYEPSFPLNKSEKVDRNALKEKLK
;
A
#
# COMPACT_ATOMS: atom_id res chain seq x y z
N MET A 1 0.61 27.01 1.06
CA MET A 1 0.63 26.26 -0.20
C MET A 1 -0.81 25.84 -0.47
N LYS A 2 -1.31 25.95 -1.70
CA LYS A 2 -2.68 25.49 -2.01
C LYS A 2 -2.64 24.03 -2.47
N ILE A 3 -3.62 23.23 -2.08
CA ILE A 3 -3.70 21.78 -2.38
C ILE A 3 -3.67 21.54 -3.89
N GLU A 4 -4.41 22.31 -4.65
CA GLU A 4 -4.48 22.26 -6.11
C GLU A 4 -3.11 22.40 -6.78
N ASP A 5 -2.18 23.15 -6.15
CA ASP A 5 -0.84 23.37 -6.67
C ASP A 5 0.06 22.13 -6.63
N LEU A 6 -0.32 21.09 -5.88
CA LEU A 6 0.49 19.88 -5.71
C LEU A 6 -0.05 18.63 -6.41
N ILE A 7 -1.35 18.54 -6.66
CA ILE A 7 -1.97 17.35 -7.23
C ILE A 7 -2.46 17.60 -8.66
N LEU A 8 -3.57 18.32 -8.81
CA LEU A 8 -4.24 18.45 -10.12
C LEU A 8 -3.55 19.43 -11.05
N LYS A 9 -3.10 20.58 -10.53
CA LYS A 9 -2.43 21.58 -11.37
C LYS A 9 -1.13 21.09 -12.01
N PRO A 10 -0.20 20.40 -11.30
CA PRO A 10 0.97 19.83 -11.96
C PRO A 10 0.63 18.82 -13.06
N VAL A 11 -0.40 17.98 -12.86
CA VAL A 11 -0.85 17.04 -13.89
C VAL A 11 -1.38 17.79 -15.12
N ARG A 12 -2.16 18.87 -14.92
CA ARG A 12 -2.61 19.72 -16.04
C ARG A 12 -1.46 20.41 -16.77
N VAL A 13 -0.46 20.88 -16.02
CA VAL A 13 0.76 21.43 -16.62
C VAL A 13 1.46 20.38 -17.47
N SER A 14 1.53 19.14 -17.00
CA SER A 14 2.08 18.01 -17.77
C SER A 14 1.26 17.75 -19.04
N ILE A 15 -0.07 17.72 -18.94
CA ILE A 15 -0.97 17.57 -20.11
C ILE A 15 -0.74 18.68 -21.14
N ALA A 16 -0.66 19.95 -20.67
CA ALA A 16 -0.49 21.08 -21.57
C ALA A 16 0.88 21.10 -22.26
N ASN A 17 1.95 20.79 -21.52
CA ASN A 17 3.32 20.89 -22.04
C ASN A 17 3.78 19.66 -22.81
N TYR A 18 3.17 18.48 -22.53
CA TYR A 18 3.62 17.18 -23.05
C TYR A 18 2.49 16.40 -23.75
N SER A 19 1.52 17.08 -24.35
CA SER A 19 0.28 16.48 -24.89
C SER A 19 0.52 15.28 -25.80
N ASP A 20 1.57 15.30 -26.63
CA ASP A 20 1.89 14.24 -27.57
C ASP A 20 2.91 13.21 -27.02
N ARG A 21 3.42 13.41 -25.80
CA ARG A 21 4.26 12.41 -25.10
C ARG A 21 3.40 11.34 -24.44
N HIS A 22 3.99 10.19 -24.21
CA HIS A 22 3.31 9.09 -23.53
C HIS A 22 3.11 9.39 -22.03
N ALA A 23 1.87 9.28 -21.58
CA ALA A 23 1.48 9.35 -20.17
C ALA A 23 1.43 7.96 -19.53
N PHE A 24 1.00 6.96 -20.32
CA PHE A 24 0.87 5.58 -19.86
C PHE A 24 1.38 4.58 -20.90
N TYR A 25 1.91 3.46 -20.39
CA TYR A 25 2.11 2.20 -21.09
C TYR A 25 1.34 1.12 -20.32
N ILE A 26 0.25 0.63 -20.93
CA ILE A 26 -0.66 -0.34 -20.33
C ILE A 26 -0.83 -1.51 -21.29
N ASP A 27 -0.48 -2.72 -20.85
CA ASP A 27 -0.63 -3.96 -21.61
C ASP A 27 -0.16 -3.84 -23.07
N GLY A 28 1.07 -3.38 -23.27
CA GLY A 28 1.68 -3.23 -24.59
C GLY A 28 1.25 -1.98 -25.39
N THR A 29 0.33 -1.17 -24.87
CA THR A 29 -0.20 0.01 -25.55
C THR A 29 0.25 1.32 -24.90
N TYR A 30 0.74 2.24 -25.73
CA TYR A 30 1.06 3.59 -25.29
C TYR A 30 -0.13 4.52 -25.44
N TYR A 31 -0.36 5.34 -24.41
CA TYR A 31 -1.36 6.40 -24.38
C TYR A 31 -0.69 7.73 -24.13
N THR A 32 -0.98 8.75 -24.96
CA THR A 32 -0.44 10.09 -24.79
C THR A 32 -1.13 10.85 -23.66
N TYR A 33 -0.50 11.95 -23.20
CA TYR A 33 -1.14 12.87 -22.26
C TYR A 33 -2.43 13.48 -22.83
N ARG A 34 -2.51 13.69 -24.15
CA ARG A 34 -3.73 14.11 -24.83
C ARG A 34 -4.84 13.07 -24.69
N GLN A 35 -4.58 11.81 -25.02
CA GLN A 35 -5.55 10.73 -24.89
C GLN A 35 -6.01 10.54 -23.44
N PHE A 36 -5.08 10.68 -22.49
CA PHE A 36 -5.43 10.65 -21.06
C PHE A 36 -6.38 11.81 -20.69
N ALA A 37 -6.08 13.05 -21.10
CA ALA A 37 -6.92 14.23 -20.85
C ALA A 37 -8.31 14.09 -21.48
N GLU A 38 -8.38 13.62 -22.72
CA GLU A 38 -9.62 13.31 -23.44
C GLU A 38 -10.47 12.32 -22.66
N ARG A 39 -9.84 11.28 -22.15
CA ARG A 39 -10.52 10.26 -21.36
C ARG A 39 -11.03 10.79 -20.02
N VAL A 40 -10.20 11.57 -19.30
CA VAL A 40 -10.62 12.26 -18.07
C VAL A 40 -11.84 13.15 -18.35
N SER A 41 -11.83 13.95 -19.42
CA SER A 41 -12.94 14.84 -19.76
C SER A 41 -14.22 14.09 -20.08
N ALA A 42 -14.14 12.99 -20.83
CA ALA A 42 -15.30 12.15 -21.13
C ALA A 42 -15.94 11.57 -19.86
N ILE A 43 -15.13 11.05 -18.94
CA ILE A 43 -15.60 10.47 -17.68
C ILE A 43 -16.18 11.57 -16.75
N ARG A 44 -15.60 12.76 -16.73
CA ARG A 44 -16.16 13.93 -16.00
C ARG A 44 -17.57 14.25 -16.47
N GLY A 45 -17.85 14.15 -17.76
CA GLY A 45 -19.21 14.29 -18.33
C GLY A 45 -20.19 13.30 -17.70
N VAL A 46 -19.77 12.04 -17.54
CA VAL A 46 -20.58 10.99 -16.87
C VAL A 46 -20.81 11.33 -15.41
N VAL A 47 -19.75 11.74 -14.69
CA VAL A 47 -19.87 12.10 -13.26
C VAL A 47 -20.83 13.28 -13.05
N ARG A 48 -20.78 14.30 -13.92
CA ARG A 48 -21.66 15.48 -13.86
C ARG A 48 -23.13 15.19 -14.14
N THR A 49 -23.40 14.19 -14.97
CA THR A 49 -24.76 13.81 -15.37
C THR A 49 -25.38 12.72 -14.50
N ALA A 50 -24.68 12.25 -13.47
CA ALA A 50 -25.17 11.21 -12.59
C ALA A 50 -26.42 11.69 -11.81
N GLU A 51 -27.44 10.84 -11.73
CA GLU A 51 -28.70 11.14 -11.04
C GLU A 51 -28.51 11.49 -9.56
N LYS A 52 -27.55 10.82 -8.91
CA LYS A 52 -27.24 11.05 -7.49
C LYS A 52 -25.91 11.79 -7.37
N ASN A 53 -25.95 12.94 -6.71
CA ASN A 53 -24.75 13.72 -6.43
C ASN A 53 -24.04 13.21 -5.16
N GLU A 54 -23.52 11.98 -5.20
CA GLU A 54 -22.75 11.39 -4.09
C GLU A 54 -21.32 11.96 -4.04
N GLN A 55 -20.77 12.08 -2.82
CA GLN A 55 -19.39 12.54 -2.62
C GLN A 55 -18.37 11.40 -2.79
N ILE A 56 -18.77 10.15 -2.51
CA ILE A 56 -17.91 8.98 -2.57
C ILE A 56 -18.47 8.04 -3.63
N TRP A 57 -17.62 7.63 -4.56
CA TRP A 57 -17.96 6.74 -5.67
C TRP A 57 -17.17 5.43 -5.58
N GLY A 58 -17.82 4.33 -5.90
CA GLY A 58 -17.11 3.09 -6.17
C GLY A 58 -16.32 3.20 -7.49
N LEU A 59 -15.13 2.63 -7.53
CA LEU A 59 -14.32 2.53 -8.74
C LEU A 59 -13.96 1.06 -8.97
N SER A 60 -14.58 0.43 -9.97
CA SER A 60 -14.18 -0.90 -10.44
C SER A 60 -12.81 -0.81 -11.11
N LEU A 61 -11.90 -1.69 -10.72
CA LEU A 61 -10.51 -1.65 -11.17
C LEU A 61 -10.33 -2.60 -12.36
N HIS A 62 -9.89 -2.06 -13.51
CA HIS A 62 -9.66 -2.83 -14.73
C HIS A 62 -8.21 -2.77 -15.23
N ASP A 63 -7.32 -2.06 -14.51
CA ASP A 63 -5.92 -1.81 -14.90
C ASP A 63 -5.81 -1.30 -16.35
N ASP A 64 -6.66 -0.36 -16.68
CA ASP A 64 -6.77 0.29 -17.99
C ASP A 64 -6.70 1.81 -17.86
N LEU A 65 -6.64 2.50 -19.00
CA LEU A 65 -6.62 3.98 -18.99
C LEU A 65 -7.88 4.57 -18.36
N ASN A 66 -9.05 3.90 -18.49
CA ASN A 66 -10.30 4.38 -17.91
C ASN A 66 -10.24 4.42 -16.38
N THR A 67 -9.63 3.41 -15.76
CA THR A 67 -9.46 3.36 -14.30
C THR A 67 -8.65 4.55 -13.80
N TYR A 68 -7.48 4.83 -14.40
CA TYR A 68 -6.67 5.99 -14.01
C TYR A 68 -7.37 7.32 -14.32
N ALA A 69 -7.99 7.43 -15.49
CA ALA A 69 -8.74 8.63 -15.85
C ALA A 69 -9.94 8.88 -14.93
N SER A 70 -10.60 7.82 -14.44
CA SER A 70 -11.70 7.91 -13.46
C SER A 70 -11.27 8.51 -12.13
N ILE A 71 -10.07 8.17 -11.64
CA ILE A 71 -9.51 8.76 -10.42
C ILE A 71 -9.42 10.29 -10.56
N PHE A 72 -8.82 10.76 -11.66
CA PHE A 72 -8.67 12.20 -11.90
C PHE A 72 -10.00 12.89 -12.21
N ALA A 73 -10.90 12.23 -12.93
CA ALA A 73 -12.24 12.75 -13.21
C ALA A 73 -13.02 12.98 -11.91
N LEU A 74 -13.02 12.01 -11.00
CA LEU A 74 -13.67 12.15 -9.69
C LEU A 74 -13.03 13.27 -8.87
N TRP A 75 -11.71 13.36 -8.83
CA TRP A 75 -11.01 14.44 -8.11
C TRP A 75 -11.31 15.82 -8.70
N MET A 76 -11.38 15.95 -10.02
CA MET A 76 -11.71 17.22 -10.69
C MET A 76 -13.16 17.64 -10.45
N GLU A 77 -14.07 16.69 -10.19
CA GLU A 77 -15.47 16.96 -9.82
C GLU A 77 -15.71 17.03 -8.31
N GLY A 78 -14.65 17.14 -7.50
CA GLY A 78 -14.75 17.27 -6.04
C GLY A 78 -15.21 15.99 -5.34
N LYS A 79 -15.01 14.83 -5.98
CA LYS A 79 -15.43 13.52 -5.46
C LYS A 79 -14.25 12.72 -4.94
N ALA A 80 -14.55 11.75 -4.06
CA ALA A 80 -13.62 10.73 -3.61
C ALA A 80 -13.97 9.38 -4.25
N TYR A 81 -13.00 8.46 -4.31
CA TYR A 81 -13.25 7.10 -4.77
C TYR A 81 -12.98 6.05 -3.69
N VAL A 82 -13.63 4.90 -3.85
CA VAL A 82 -13.32 3.66 -3.14
C VAL A 82 -13.01 2.60 -4.18
N PRO A 83 -11.77 2.07 -4.21
CA PRO A 83 -11.40 1.05 -5.19
C PRO A 83 -12.10 -0.27 -4.86
N LEU A 84 -12.67 -0.89 -5.89
CA LEU A 84 -13.38 -2.17 -5.84
C LEU A 84 -12.65 -3.15 -6.75
N HIS A 85 -11.88 -4.07 -6.16
CA HIS A 85 -11.09 -5.01 -6.96
C HIS A 85 -11.97 -6.14 -7.52
N PRO A 86 -11.92 -6.43 -8.83
CA PRO A 86 -12.82 -7.39 -9.48
C PRO A 86 -12.63 -8.85 -8.99
N SER A 87 -11.46 -9.19 -8.45
CA SER A 87 -11.21 -10.52 -7.87
C SER A 87 -11.67 -10.66 -6.41
N TRP A 88 -12.18 -9.59 -5.79
CA TRP A 88 -12.69 -9.70 -4.43
C TRP A 88 -14.04 -10.42 -4.40
N PRO A 89 -14.33 -11.16 -3.33
CA PRO A 89 -15.65 -11.74 -3.14
C PRO A 89 -16.78 -10.69 -3.21
N GLU A 90 -17.89 -11.03 -3.85
CA GLU A 90 -19.03 -10.11 -3.99
C GLU A 90 -19.54 -9.59 -2.65
N GLU A 91 -19.58 -10.44 -1.61
CA GLU A 91 -19.99 -10.03 -0.26
C GLU A 91 -19.06 -8.95 0.31
N ARG A 92 -17.74 -9.04 0.03
CA ARG A 92 -16.77 -8.01 0.45
C ARG A 92 -17.03 -6.69 -0.25
N ILE A 93 -17.24 -6.72 -1.56
CA ILE A 93 -17.57 -5.53 -2.37
C ILE A 93 -18.88 -4.90 -1.86
N ALA A 94 -19.92 -5.71 -1.63
CA ALA A 94 -21.21 -5.25 -1.10
C ALA A 94 -21.04 -4.60 0.28
N SER A 95 -20.32 -5.24 1.19
CA SER A 95 -20.03 -4.69 2.52
C SER A 95 -19.29 -3.35 2.47
N ILE A 96 -18.30 -3.21 1.59
CA ILE A 96 -17.57 -1.95 1.41
C ILE A 96 -18.52 -0.85 0.90
N LYS A 97 -19.31 -1.13 -0.14
CA LYS A 97 -20.29 -0.17 -0.68
C LYS A 97 -21.32 0.28 0.36
N GLU A 98 -21.80 -0.64 1.17
CA GLU A 98 -22.74 -0.34 2.28
C GLU A 98 -22.08 0.55 3.34
N GLN A 99 -20.86 0.24 3.77
CA GLN A 99 -20.15 1.02 4.79
C GLN A 99 -19.92 2.47 4.36
N VAL A 100 -19.55 2.71 3.10
CA VAL A 100 -19.35 4.08 2.58
C VAL A 100 -20.65 4.74 2.17
N GLY A 101 -21.71 3.98 1.88
CA GLY A 101 -23.01 4.46 1.44
C GLY A 101 -22.97 4.92 -0.02
N CYS A 102 -22.15 4.31 -0.88
CA CYS A 102 -22.09 4.67 -2.30
C CYS A 102 -22.97 3.75 -3.16
N SER A 103 -23.76 4.36 -4.02
CA SER A 103 -24.51 3.65 -5.06
C SER A 103 -23.94 3.88 -6.47
N ASN A 104 -23.29 5.02 -6.69
CA ASN A 104 -22.61 5.32 -7.92
C ASN A 104 -21.29 4.52 -8.02
N VAL A 105 -21.11 3.82 -9.14
CA VAL A 105 -19.88 3.05 -9.43
C VAL A 105 -19.44 3.39 -10.85
N LEU A 106 -18.18 3.80 -11.01
CA LEU A 106 -17.54 3.85 -12.31
C LEU A 106 -16.99 2.47 -12.61
N ASP A 107 -17.49 1.86 -13.67
CA ASP A 107 -17.11 0.53 -14.15
C ASP A 107 -16.95 0.58 -15.66
N ALA A 108 -15.78 0.13 -16.16
CA ALA A 108 -15.44 0.06 -17.60
C ALA A 108 -16.06 1.21 -18.45
N CYS A 109 -15.87 2.44 -17.98
CA CYS A 109 -16.60 3.60 -18.50
C CYS A 109 -16.20 3.90 -19.96
N ASP A 110 -17.01 3.45 -20.90
CA ASP A 110 -16.86 3.69 -22.34
C ASP A 110 -17.50 5.01 -22.82
N ALA A 111 -17.49 6.03 -21.96
CA ALA A 111 -18.02 7.33 -22.31
C ALA A 111 -17.41 7.84 -23.63
N PRO A 112 -18.20 8.20 -24.63
CA PRO A 112 -17.69 8.70 -25.89
C PRO A 112 -16.97 10.04 -25.66
N TYR A 113 -15.82 10.21 -26.27
CA TYR A 113 -15.14 11.50 -26.27
C TYR A 113 -15.88 12.46 -27.19
N THR A 114 -16.26 13.62 -26.63
CA THR A 114 -17.06 14.65 -27.35
C THR A 114 -16.25 15.74 -28.02
N GLY A 115 -14.92 15.73 -27.87
CA GLY A 115 -13.99 16.69 -28.50
C GLY A 115 -13.58 17.86 -27.61
N ASP A 116 -14.36 18.18 -26.57
CA ASP A 116 -14.08 19.32 -25.70
C ASP A 116 -13.35 18.88 -24.43
N LEU A 117 -12.15 19.44 -24.19
CA LEU A 117 -11.45 19.29 -22.91
C LEU A 117 -12.08 20.22 -21.87
N LEU A 118 -12.52 19.62 -20.76
CA LEU A 118 -13.07 20.39 -19.63
C LEU A 118 -11.93 21.01 -18.81
N ASP A 119 -11.80 22.35 -18.89
CA ASP A 119 -10.73 23.10 -18.23
C ASP A 119 -11.03 23.50 -16.79
N ASP A 120 -12.30 23.50 -16.41
CA ASP A 120 -12.74 23.79 -15.05
C ASP A 120 -12.56 22.58 -14.12
N TRP A 121 -12.43 22.81 -12.84
CA TRP A 121 -12.52 21.76 -11.79
C TRP A 121 -13.06 22.35 -10.50
N ALA A 122 -13.55 21.46 -9.62
CA ALA A 122 -14.00 21.85 -8.30
C ALA A 122 -12.82 22.31 -7.44
N GLU A 123 -13.01 23.43 -6.72
CA GLU A 123 -12.07 23.82 -5.67
C GLU A 123 -12.05 22.76 -4.58
N ALA A 124 -10.86 22.33 -4.16
CA ALA A 124 -10.69 21.38 -3.08
C ALA A 124 -10.39 22.08 -1.76
N SER A 125 -11.06 21.66 -0.69
CA SER A 125 -10.69 22.01 0.68
C SER A 125 -9.70 21.01 1.26
N GLU A 126 -9.06 21.38 2.37
CA GLU A 126 -8.11 20.49 3.09
C GLU A 126 -8.79 19.21 3.57
N ASP A 127 -10.06 19.29 3.94
CA ASP A 127 -10.85 18.17 4.48
C ASP A 127 -11.50 17.31 3.39
N ASP A 128 -11.46 17.72 2.12
CA ASP A 128 -12.05 16.96 1.03
C ASP A 128 -11.36 15.61 0.87
N LEU A 129 -12.16 14.53 0.92
CA LEU A 129 -11.65 13.18 0.70
C LEU A 129 -11.12 13.02 -0.73
N ALA A 130 -9.98 12.34 -0.84
CA ALA A 130 -9.46 11.86 -2.10
C ALA A 130 -9.89 10.42 -2.36
N TYR A 131 -9.75 9.57 -1.35
CA TYR A 131 -10.16 8.17 -1.41
C TYR A 131 -10.35 7.57 -0.02
N ILE A 132 -11.01 6.42 0.03
CA ILE A 132 -11.07 5.56 1.21
C ILE A 132 -10.53 4.19 0.81
N LEU A 133 -9.43 3.77 1.42
CA LEU A 133 -8.87 2.44 1.22
C LEU A 133 -9.27 1.49 2.34
N PHE A 134 -9.79 0.33 1.97
CA PHE A 134 -10.21 -0.69 2.92
C PHE A 134 -9.06 -1.65 3.22
N THR A 135 -8.63 -1.64 4.47
CA THR A 135 -7.65 -2.59 5.02
C THR A 135 -8.35 -3.70 5.77
N SER A 136 -7.64 -4.82 6.00
CA SER A 136 -8.14 -5.92 6.82
C SER A 136 -8.52 -5.45 8.23
N GLY A 137 -9.54 -6.09 8.83
CA GLY A 137 -10.02 -5.79 10.17
C GLY A 137 -10.02 -7.01 11.07
N SER A 138 -9.51 -6.89 12.29
CA SER A 138 -9.42 -8.01 13.27
C SER A 138 -10.76 -8.67 13.61
N THR A 139 -11.88 -7.99 13.35
CA THR A 139 -13.25 -8.49 13.57
C THR A 139 -13.86 -9.17 12.34
N GLY A 140 -13.11 -9.33 11.25
CA GLY A 140 -13.61 -9.88 9.98
C GLY A 140 -14.29 -8.85 9.08
N VAL A 141 -14.51 -7.61 9.56
CA VAL A 141 -15.06 -6.52 8.76
C VAL A 141 -13.94 -5.58 8.35
N PRO A 142 -13.76 -5.32 7.03
CA PRO A 142 -12.77 -4.38 6.55
C PRO A 142 -12.98 -2.98 7.13
N LYS A 143 -11.88 -2.28 7.44
CA LYS A 143 -11.90 -0.90 7.95
C LYS A 143 -11.43 0.08 6.87
N GLY A 144 -12.20 1.12 6.60
CA GLY A 144 -11.89 2.14 5.61
C GLY A 144 -11.00 3.24 6.20
N VAL A 145 -9.79 3.42 5.68
CA VAL A 145 -8.91 4.53 6.02
C VAL A 145 -9.23 5.71 5.12
N GLN A 146 -9.60 6.84 5.70
CA GLN A 146 -9.92 8.05 4.96
C GLN A 146 -8.63 8.81 4.61
N LEU A 147 -8.41 9.15 3.35
CA LEU A 147 -7.31 10.01 2.95
C LEU A 147 -7.87 11.27 2.31
N THR A 148 -7.48 12.42 2.85
CA THR A 148 -7.87 13.72 2.30
C THR A 148 -6.91 14.15 1.19
N ARG A 149 -7.33 15.14 0.41
CA ARG A 149 -6.47 15.76 -0.59
C ARG A 149 -5.27 16.46 0.05
N TRP A 150 -5.47 17.00 1.27
CA TRP A 150 -4.36 17.58 2.04
C TRP A 150 -3.31 16.53 2.41
N ASN A 151 -3.73 15.35 2.86
CA ASN A 151 -2.80 14.28 3.19
C ASN A 151 -1.90 13.91 1.98
N ILE A 152 -2.50 13.78 0.78
CA ILE A 152 -1.76 13.48 -0.46
C ILE A 152 -0.84 14.65 -0.85
N ALA A 153 -1.31 15.88 -0.73
CA ALA A 153 -0.51 17.07 -1.04
C ALA A 153 0.70 17.16 -0.11
N ALA A 154 0.51 16.95 1.21
CA ALA A 154 1.57 16.91 2.21
C ALA A 154 2.58 15.78 1.94
N PHE A 155 2.09 14.62 1.51
CA PHE A 155 2.94 13.51 1.09
C PHE A 155 3.79 13.89 -0.14
N LEU A 156 3.20 14.44 -1.20
CA LEU A 156 3.96 14.84 -2.40
C LEU A 156 5.01 15.92 -2.08
N ASP A 157 4.67 16.91 -1.26
CA ASP A 157 5.63 17.91 -0.79
C ASP A 157 6.80 17.28 -0.02
N SER A 158 6.52 16.31 0.85
CA SER A 158 7.55 15.56 1.58
C SER A 158 8.38 14.68 0.66
N PHE A 159 7.75 14.01 -0.30
CA PHE A 159 8.43 13.14 -1.26
C PHE A 159 9.47 13.93 -2.09
N TRP A 160 9.09 15.08 -2.63
CA TRP A 160 10.02 15.90 -3.41
C TRP A 160 11.21 16.43 -2.59
N LYS A 161 11.08 16.53 -1.27
CA LYS A 161 12.18 16.94 -0.37
C LYS A 161 13.18 15.81 -0.07
N THR A 162 12.92 14.57 -0.49
CA THR A 162 13.88 13.45 -0.35
C THR A 162 15.06 13.54 -1.32
N GLY A 163 14.94 14.37 -2.37
CA GLY A 163 15.94 14.53 -3.41
C GLY A 163 15.81 13.56 -4.59
N ILE A 164 14.78 12.70 -4.59
CA ILE A 164 14.43 11.89 -5.77
C ILE A 164 13.94 12.86 -6.86
N ASP A 165 14.59 12.82 -8.03
CA ASP A 165 14.24 13.65 -9.17
C ASP A 165 13.61 12.81 -10.28
N ILE A 166 12.43 13.26 -10.74
CA ILE A 166 11.68 12.66 -11.86
C ILE A 166 11.45 13.74 -12.90
N THR A 167 11.78 13.42 -14.13
CA THR A 167 11.70 14.28 -15.30
C THR A 167 10.73 13.72 -16.36
N PRO A 168 10.33 14.50 -17.37
CA PRO A 168 9.48 14.00 -18.45
C PRO A 168 10.08 12.85 -19.28
N ASP A 169 11.38 12.60 -19.15
CA ASP A 169 12.06 11.50 -19.86
C ASP A 169 12.07 10.19 -19.06
N ASP A 170 11.56 10.23 -17.82
CA ASP A 170 11.54 9.06 -16.96
C ASP A 170 10.40 8.10 -17.30
N ARG A 171 10.69 6.84 -17.08
CA ARG A 171 9.77 5.70 -17.21
C ARG A 171 9.53 5.13 -15.84
N CYS A 172 8.33 5.43 -15.29
CA CYS A 172 8.00 5.15 -13.91
C CYS A 172 7.11 3.90 -13.83
N MET A 173 7.54 2.90 -13.09
CA MET A 173 6.82 1.64 -12.96
C MET A 173 5.75 1.70 -11.87
N GLN A 174 4.55 1.20 -12.17
CA GLN A 174 3.41 1.03 -11.26
C GLN A 174 3.06 -0.46 -11.18
N VAL A 175 3.43 -1.12 -10.06
CA VAL A 175 3.25 -2.57 -9.83
C VAL A 175 2.27 -2.89 -8.72
N PHE A 176 1.93 -1.91 -7.88
CA PHE A 176 1.05 -2.10 -6.75
C PHE A 176 -0.41 -2.09 -7.19
N ASP A 177 -1.21 -2.94 -6.57
CA ASP A 177 -2.64 -2.93 -6.77
C ASP A 177 -3.22 -1.57 -6.38
N LEU A 178 -4.20 -1.07 -7.15
CA LEU A 178 -4.85 0.23 -6.89
C LEU A 178 -5.69 0.27 -5.60
N THR A 179 -5.86 -0.87 -4.93
CA THR A 179 -6.39 -0.93 -3.56
C THR A 179 -5.35 -0.57 -2.49
N PHE A 180 -4.10 -0.31 -2.89
CA PHE A 180 -3.00 0.11 -2.03
C PHE A 180 -2.54 1.53 -2.34
N ASP A 181 -2.24 2.28 -1.31
CA ASP A 181 -1.82 3.68 -1.42
C ASP A 181 -0.46 3.87 -2.08
N VAL A 182 0.44 2.89 -2.06
CA VAL A 182 1.71 2.93 -2.82
C VAL A 182 1.47 3.10 -4.32
N SER A 183 0.36 2.57 -4.85
CA SER A 183 -0.04 2.81 -6.24
C SER A 183 -0.26 4.29 -6.53
N VAL A 184 -0.84 5.02 -5.56
CA VAL A 184 -1.08 6.48 -5.68
C VAL A 184 0.23 7.22 -5.83
N GLN A 185 1.26 6.89 -5.03
CA GLN A 185 2.60 7.43 -5.22
C GLN A 185 3.10 7.14 -6.64
N SER A 186 3.00 5.89 -7.11
CA SER A 186 3.60 5.46 -8.36
C SER A 186 3.09 6.24 -9.59
N TYR A 187 1.78 6.47 -9.70
CA TYR A 187 1.25 7.23 -10.82
C TYR A 187 1.30 8.76 -10.61
N LEU A 188 1.15 9.26 -9.38
CA LEU A 188 1.14 10.71 -9.15
C LEU A 188 2.50 11.35 -9.35
N VAL A 189 3.57 10.75 -8.82
CA VAL A 189 4.92 11.32 -9.00
C VAL A 189 5.32 11.36 -10.47
N ALA A 190 4.91 10.37 -11.26
CA ALA A 190 5.13 10.36 -12.71
C ALA A 190 4.33 11.47 -13.40
N LEU A 191 3.00 11.47 -13.24
CA LEU A 191 2.09 12.37 -13.97
C LEU A 191 2.28 13.83 -13.58
N THR A 192 2.66 14.14 -12.35
CA THR A 192 2.95 15.51 -11.91
C THR A 192 4.25 16.08 -12.51
N ARG A 193 5.09 15.23 -13.11
CA ARG A 193 6.37 15.59 -13.73
C ARG A 193 6.42 15.39 -15.25
N GLY A 194 5.32 14.93 -15.86
CA GLY A 194 5.27 14.68 -17.31
C GLY A 194 5.93 13.37 -17.74
N ALA A 195 6.24 12.48 -16.79
CA ALA A 195 6.82 11.16 -17.04
C ALA A 195 5.77 10.14 -17.46
N CYS A 196 6.20 9.00 -18.01
CA CYS A 196 5.32 7.91 -18.43
C CYS A 196 5.17 6.85 -17.32
N VAL A 197 3.93 6.45 -17.03
CA VAL A 197 3.58 5.38 -16.09
C VAL A 197 3.51 4.05 -16.83
N TYR A 198 4.27 3.06 -16.39
CA TYR A 198 4.27 1.70 -16.91
C TYR A 198 3.58 0.78 -15.92
N THR A 199 2.44 0.20 -16.30
CA THR A 199 1.64 -0.63 -15.40
C THR A 199 1.91 -2.11 -15.58
N VAL A 200 1.61 -2.89 -14.54
CA VAL A 200 1.63 -4.36 -14.60
C VAL A 200 0.18 -4.85 -14.66
N PRO A 201 -0.24 -5.48 -15.78
CA PRO A 201 -1.62 -5.91 -15.97
C PRO A 201 -2.09 -6.94 -14.94
N TYR A 202 -3.37 -6.93 -14.59
CA TYR A 202 -3.99 -7.96 -13.76
C TYR A 202 -3.84 -9.35 -14.39
N GLY A 203 -3.62 -10.35 -13.54
CA GLY A 203 -3.45 -11.73 -14.00
C GLY A 203 -2.01 -12.09 -14.41
N GLN A 204 -1.13 -11.12 -14.55
CA GLN A 204 0.30 -11.36 -14.76
C GLN A 204 1.01 -11.73 -13.46
N VAL A 205 2.09 -12.50 -13.57
CA VAL A 205 2.99 -12.74 -12.45
C VAL A 205 3.82 -11.47 -12.23
N LYS A 206 3.42 -10.66 -11.22
CA LYS A 206 3.90 -9.27 -11.04
C LYS A 206 5.41 -9.12 -11.11
N TYR A 207 6.18 -9.95 -10.41
CA TYR A 207 7.64 -9.81 -10.39
C TYR A 207 8.30 -10.14 -11.74
N LEU A 208 7.76 -11.10 -12.51
CA LEU A 208 8.26 -11.42 -13.85
C LEU A 208 7.94 -10.30 -14.86
N TYR A 209 6.70 -9.80 -14.83
CA TYR A 209 6.32 -8.71 -15.71
C TYR A 209 7.07 -7.41 -15.37
N ALA A 210 7.25 -7.10 -14.09
CA ALA A 210 8.08 -5.96 -13.66
C ALA A 210 9.53 -6.11 -14.15
N ALA A 211 10.08 -7.32 -14.08
CA ALA A 211 11.42 -7.61 -14.62
C ALA A 211 11.50 -7.35 -16.14
N SER A 212 10.50 -7.81 -16.93
CA SER A 212 10.47 -7.53 -18.37
C SER A 212 10.35 -6.03 -18.65
N LEU A 213 9.54 -5.28 -17.90
CA LEU A 213 9.47 -3.82 -18.03
C LEU A 213 10.82 -3.15 -17.78
N ILE A 214 11.54 -3.56 -16.73
CA ILE A 214 12.86 -3.01 -16.42
C ILE A 214 13.85 -3.27 -17.56
N GLN A 215 13.91 -4.50 -18.07
CA GLN A 215 14.88 -4.88 -19.09
C GLN A 215 14.51 -4.40 -20.50
N GLU A 216 13.23 -4.56 -20.91
CA GLU A 216 12.79 -4.30 -22.27
C GLU A 216 12.35 -2.86 -22.49
N GLN A 217 11.71 -2.25 -21.48
CA GLN A 217 11.23 -0.87 -21.56
C GLN A 217 12.18 0.12 -20.90
N GLY A 218 13.22 -0.37 -20.22
CA GLY A 218 14.25 0.46 -19.59
C GLY A 218 13.68 1.38 -18.51
N ILE A 219 12.93 0.82 -17.56
CA ILE A 219 12.37 1.57 -16.42
C ILE A 219 13.48 2.36 -15.71
N THR A 220 13.19 3.63 -15.38
CA THR A 220 14.14 4.52 -14.71
C THR A 220 13.81 4.74 -13.23
N PHE A 221 12.54 4.58 -12.85
CA PHE A 221 12.06 4.74 -11.48
C PHE A 221 10.97 3.71 -11.17
N GLY A 222 10.98 3.18 -9.94
CA GLY A 222 9.90 2.30 -9.48
C GLY A 222 9.98 2.02 -7.98
N ALA A 223 8.79 1.74 -7.41
CA ALA A 223 8.67 1.20 -6.07
C ALA A 223 8.38 -0.30 -6.15
N MET A 224 9.01 -1.11 -5.29
CA MET A 224 8.85 -2.56 -5.25
C MET A 224 8.82 -3.07 -3.80
N ALA A 225 8.11 -4.17 -3.58
CA ALA A 225 8.22 -4.90 -2.32
C ALA A 225 9.49 -5.77 -2.32
N PRO A 226 10.22 -5.89 -1.19
CA PRO A 226 11.37 -6.78 -1.06
C PRO A 226 11.10 -8.22 -1.51
N SER A 227 9.89 -8.75 -1.28
CA SER A 227 9.49 -10.08 -1.76
C SER A 227 9.57 -10.22 -3.30
N MET A 228 9.29 -9.16 -4.07
CA MET A 228 9.44 -9.19 -5.53
C MET A 228 10.91 -9.43 -5.93
N LEU A 229 11.84 -8.75 -5.27
CA LEU A 229 13.27 -8.97 -5.49
C LEU A 229 13.72 -10.35 -5.02
N THR A 230 13.15 -10.87 -3.93
CA THR A 230 13.42 -12.24 -3.46
C THR A 230 13.04 -13.28 -4.53
N TYR A 231 11.89 -13.11 -5.20
CA TYR A 231 11.51 -13.97 -6.33
C TYR A 231 12.44 -13.82 -7.54
N LEU A 232 12.97 -12.63 -7.79
CA LEU A 232 13.91 -12.36 -8.89
C LEU A 232 15.34 -12.77 -8.57
N ARG A 233 15.71 -12.93 -7.30
CA ARG A 233 17.08 -13.21 -6.85
C ARG A 233 17.78 -14.35 -7.60
N PRO A 234 17.13 -15.50 -7.92
CA PRO A 234 17.76 -16.56 -8.69
C PRO A 234 18.23 -16.15 -10.09
N TYR A 235 17.72 -15.04 -10.63
CA TYR A 235 18.02 -14.54 -11.97
C TYR A 235 18.97 -13.34 -11.97
N PHE A 236 19.44 -12.87 -10.81
CA PHE A 236 20.22 -11.63 -10.69
C PHE A 236 21.54 -11.64 -11.49
N GLU A 237 22.14 -12.80 -11.74
CA GLU A 237 23.36 -12.90 -12.55
C GLU A 237 23.12 -12.52 -14.03
N GLU A 238 21.89 -12.73 -14.53
CA GLU A 238 21.50 -12.45 -15.91
C GLU A 238 20.66 -11.17 -16.03
N PHE A 239 20.27 -10.58 -14.89
CA PHE A 239 19.34 -9.46 -14.84
C PHE A 239 20.07 -8.11 -14.84
N ASP A 240 19.73 -7.25 -15.81
CA ASP A 240 20.26 -5.89 -15.89
C ASP A 240 19.20 -4.84 -15.57
N ALA A 241 19.34 -4.16 -14.43
CA ALA A 241 18.53 -3.03 -14.01
C ALA A 241 19.30 -1.70 -14.06
N SER A 242 20.36 -1.60 -14.85
CA SER A 242 21.21 -0.41 -14.95
C SER A 242 20.51 0.84 -15.49
N SER A 243 19.32 0.67 -16.14
CA SER A 243 18.45 1.77 -16.55
C SER A 243 17.82 2.51 -15.38
N MET A 244 17.64 1.85 -14.24
CA MET A 244 17.01 2.46 -13.05
C MET A 244 17.93 3.54 -12.45
N LYS A 245 17.41 4.74 -12.27
CA LYS A 245 18.05 5.85 -11.57
C LYS A 245 17.75 5.79 -10.07
N ALA A 246 16.50 5.46 -9.72
CA ALA A 246 16.09 5.30 -8.33
C ALA A 246 15.10 4.13 -8.16
N CYS A 247 15.25 3.40 -7.05
CA CYS A 247 14.40 2.30 -6.65
C CYS A 247 13.96 2.50 -5.20
N ILE A 248 12.65 2.47 -4.98
CA ILE A 248 12.07 2.48 -3.64
C ILE A 248 11.72 1.04 -3.26
N LEU A 249 12.16 0.64 -2.07
CA LEU A 249 11.73 -0.59 -1.42
C LEU A 249 10.76 -0.22 -0.32
N THR A 250 9.66 -0.94 -0.24
CA THR A 250 8.58 -0.59 0.69
C THR A 250 7.64 -1.76 0.95
N ALA A 251 6.69 -1.53 1.85
CA ALA A 251 5.61 -2.44 2.21
C ALA A 251 6.04 -3.69 3.01
N GLU A 252 7.33 -4.02 3.07
CA GLU A 252 7.88 -5.14 3.83
C GLU A 252 9.20 -4.76 4.49
N ALA A 253 9.67 -5.58 5.44
CA ALA A 253 11.01 -5.43 5.99
C ALA A 253 12.07 -5.73 4.90
N CYS A 254 13.06 -4.88 4.78
CA CYS A 254 14.07 -4.96 3.75
C CYS A 254 15.36 -5.66 4.25
N PRO A 255 15.68 -6.88 3.78
CA PRO A 255 16.91 -7.58 4.17
C PRO A 255 18.15 -6.95 3.54
N VAL A 256 19.22 -6.80 4.33
CA VAL A 256 20.51 -6.24 3.87
C VAL A 256 21.12 -7.06 2.72
N ASP A 257 21.17 -8.39 2.87
CA ASP A 257 21.76 -9.29 1.88
C ASP A 257 21.04 -9.28 0.53
N LEU A 258 19.72 -9.06 0.56
CA LEU A 258 18.92 -8.89 -0.67
C LEU A 258 19.30 -7.58 -1.38
N MET A 259 19.55 -6.51 -0.61
CA MET A 259 19.94 -5.22 -1.16
C MET A 259 21.35 -5.25 -1.76
N GLU A 260 22.29 -5.91 -1.07
CA GLU A 260 23.64 -6.09 -1.58
C GLU A 260 23.64 -6.87 -2.91
N ALA A 261 22.82 -7.93 -2.99
CA ALA A 261 22.65 -8.68 -4.24
C ALA A 261 22.00 -7.82 -5.34
N TRP A 262 20.96 -7.02 -5.00
CA TRP A 262 20.29 -6.14 -5.96
C TRP A 262 21.21 -5.06 -6.53
N TYR A 263 22.15 -4.53 -5.74
CA TYR A 263 23.15 -3.60 -6.26
C TYR A 263 24.01 -4.19 -7.38
N GLY A 264 24.14 -5.51 -7.48
CA GLY A 264 24.81 -6.18 -8.59
C GLY A 264 24.14 -5.96 -9.93
N CYS A 265 22.81 -5.95 -9.94
CA CYS A 265 21.95 -5.74 -11.13
C CYS A 265 21.70 -4.24 -11.38
N ALA A 266 21.45 -3.49 -10.33
CA ALA A 266 21.04 -2.09 -10.35
C ALA A 266 22.26 -1.16 -10.16
N LYS A 267 23.23 -1.22 -11.08
CA LYS A 267 24.57 -0.62 -10.94
C LYS A 267 24.59 0.89 -10.75
N ASN A 268 23.63 1.62 -11.31
CA ASN A 268 23.56 3.08 -11.29
C ASN A 268 22.43 3.61 -10.41
N THR A 269 21.73 2.72 -9.69
CA THR A 269 20.48 3.03 -8.99
C THR A 269 20.75 3.58 -7.59
N GLU A 270 20.11 4.67 -7.23
CA GLU A 270 19.91 5.05 -5.83
C GLU A 270 18.81 4.21 -5.24
N ILE A 271 19.08 3.55 -4.11
CA ILE A 271 18.09 2.69 -3.44
C ILE A 271 17.66 3.35 -2.15
N TYR A 272 16.35 3.32 -1.91
CA TYR A 272 15.73 3.87 -0.73
C TYR A 272 14.83 2.81 -0.09
N ASP A 273 14.82 2.73 1.24
CA ASP A 273 13.78 2.04 2.00
C ASP A 273 12.79 3.08 2.51
N PHE A 274 11.51 2.95 2.11
CA PHE A 274 10.43 3.81 2.55
C PHE A 274 9.44 3.01 3.38
N TYR A 275 9.10 3.54 4.53
CA TYR A 275 8.16 2.94 5.45
C TYR A 275 6.98 3.88 5.71
N GLY A 276 5.78 3.31 5.80
CA GLY A 276 4.56 3.97 6.25
C GLY A 276 3.36 3.03 6.29
N PRO A 277 2.48 3.19 7.28
CA PRO A 277 1.14 2.63 7.23
C PRO A 277 0.21 3.53 6.40
N THR A 278 -0.87 2.98 5.87
CA THR A 278 -1.90 3.73 5.12
C THR A 278 -2.44 4.93 5.91
N GLU A 279 -2.54 4.81 7.22
CA GLU A 279 -2.99 5.85 8.14
C GLU A 279 -2.03 7.06 8.22
N ALA A 280 -0.81 6.93 7.69
CA ALA A 280 0.17 8.02 7.57
C ALA A 280 0.47 8.38 6.10
N THR A 281 -0.45 8.08 5.19
CA THR A 281 -0.45 8.42 3.76
C THR A 281 0.81 7.95 3.05
N ILE A 282 0.80 6.68 2.66
CA ILE A 282 1.79 6.00 1.83
C ILE A 282 3.11 5.77 2.58
N TYR A 283 3.90 6.83 2.82
CA TYR A 283 5.17 6.75 3.53
C TYR A 283 5.28 7.86 4.57
N CYS A 284 5.87 7.54 5.71
CA CYS A 284 6.13 8.52 6.77
C CYS A 284 7.60 8.64 7.15
N THR A 285 8.43 7.65 6.78
CA THR A 285 9.88 7.70 6.97
C THR A 285 10.61 7.16 5.74
N TYR A 286 11.92 7.49 5.60
CA TYR A 286 12.75 6.94 4.56
C TYR A 286 14.22 6.82 4.99
N TYR A 287 14.90 5.83 4.42
CA TYR A 287 16.32 5.62 4.53
C TYR A 287 16.94 5.53 3.14
N LYS A 288 17.93 6.36 2.84
CA LYS A 288 18.70 6.26 1.60
C LYS A 288 19.89 5.32 1.86
N LEU A 289 19.95 4.22 1.11
CA LEU A 289 21.03 3.26 1.24
C LEU A 289 22.32 3.79 0.62
N THR A 290 23.44 3.42 1.23
CA THR A 290 24.78 3.74 0.74
C THR A 290 25.38 2.52 0.04
N ARG A 291 25.66 2.65 -1.25
CA ARG A 291 26.28 1.59 -2.04
C ARG A 291 27.72 1.32 -1.56
N GLY A 292 28.03 0.06 -1.22
CA GLY A 292 29.35 -0.34 -0.75
C GLY A 292 29.77 0.25 0.59
N GLY A 293 28.84 0.88 1.31
CA GLY A 293 29.02 1.42 2.66
C GLY A 293 28.29 0.61 3.71
N GLU A 294 28.54 0.92 4.98
CA GLU A 294 27.77 0.35 6.09
C GLU A 294 26.39 0.98 6.12
N ASN A 295 25.36 0.15 5.91
CA ASN A 295 23.98 0.55 6.07
C ASN A 295 23.47 0.17 7.47
N LEU A 296 22.73 1.09 8.10
CA LEU A 296 22.14 0.82 9.41
C LEU A 296 21.12 -0.31 9.32
N SER A 297 21.33 -1.33 10.15
CA SER A 297 20.44 -2.49 10.17
C SER A 297 20.29 -3.07 11.58
N LEU A 298 19.19 -3.76 11.81
CA LEU A 298 18.94 -4.54 13.01
C LEU A 298 18.54 -5.97 12.62
N ASN A 299 19.29 -6.96 13.12
CA ASN A 299 19.04 -8.38 12.78
C ASN A 299 18.96 -8.64 11.27
N GLY A 300 19.78 -7.95 10.48
CA GLY A 300 19.82 -8.09 9.03
C GLY A 300 18.70 -7.36 8.28
N ILE A 301 17.90 -6.53 8.94
CA ILE A 301 16.85 -5.68 8.35
C ILE A 301 17.33 -4.23 8.35
N ILE A 302 17.21 -3.55 7.21
CA ILE A 302 17.56 -2.14 7.02
C ILE A 302 16.74 -1.24 7.95
N SER A 303 17.33 -0.12 8.40
CA SER A 303 16.64 0.95 9.10
C SER A 303 15.50 1.52 8.26
N ILE A 304 14.36 1.82 8.89
CA ILE A 304 13.27 2.58 8.25
C ILE A 304 13.55 4.10 8.20
N GLY A 305 14.72 4.52 8.64
CA GLY A 305 15.26 5.86 8.41
C GLY A 305 14.70 6.96 9.30
N LYS A 306 14.52 8.12 8.70
CA LYS A 306 14.08 9.35 9.37
C LYS A 306 12.68 9.75 8.91
N PRO A 307 11.92 10.48 9.74
CA PRO A 307 10.64 11.04 9.33
C PRO A 307 10.77 11.92 8.07
N LEU A 308 9.77 11.85 7.21
CA LEU A 308 9.57 12.76 6.09
C LEU A 308 9.29 14.20 6.59
N ALA A 309 9.43 15.19 5.72
CA ALA A 309 9.41 16.61 6.09
C ALA A 309 8.13 17.07 6.81
N ASN A 310 6.97 16.50 6.47
CA ASN A 310 5.68 16.86 7.07
C ASN A 310 5.21 15.84 8.12
N VAL A 311 6.15 15.02 8.66
CA VAL A 311 5.87 13.98 9.64
C VAL A 311 6.67 14.23 10.90
N GLN A 312 6.02 14.09 12.06
CA GLN A 312 6.65 13.99 13.36
C GLN A 312 6.58 12.54 13.84
N ALA A 313 7.65 12.05 14.45
CA ALA A 313 7.70 10.72 15.02
C ALA A 313 8.16 10.77 16.46
N ILE A 314 7.51 9.97 17.30
CA ILE A 314 7.93 9.70 18.68
C ILE A 314 7.91 8.20 18.93
N ILE A 315 8.68 7.74 19.90
CA ILE A 315 8.62 6.36 20.36
C ILE A 315 8.20 6.39 21.83
N ILE A 316 7.18 5.60 22.19
CA ILE A 316 6.59 5.59 23.54
C ILE A 316 6.63 4.20 24.15
N ARG A 317 6.71 4.15 25.48
CA ARG A 317 6.51 2.93 26.28
C ARG A 317 5.02 2.59 26.40
N GLU A 318 4.73 1.43 26.94
CA GLU A 318 3.35 0.98 27.20
C GLU A 318 2.59 1.93 28.15
N ASP A 319 3.27 2.62 29.06
CA ASP A 319 2.69 3.62 29.95
C ASP A 319 2.49 5.01 29.30
N GLY A 320 2.83 5.14 28.00
CA GLY A 320 2.74 6.37 27.23
C GLY A 320 3.91 7.35 27.43
N SER A 321 4.91 7.03 28.27
CA SER A 321 6.10 7.87 28.42
C SER A 321 7.02 7.76 27.22
N LEU A 322 7.80 8.83 26.92
CA LEU A 322 8.77 8.81 25.81
C LEU A 322 9.92 7.86 26.11
N VAL A 323 10.34 7.14 25.10
CA VAL A 323 11.56 6.32 25.13
C VAL A 323 12.79 7.23 25.03
N GLU A 324 13.81 6.91 25.83
CA GLU A 324 15.12 7.55 25.81
C GLU A 324 16.19 6.60 25.22
N GLY A 325 17.08 7.15 24.40
CA GLY A 325 18.20 6.39 23.81
C GLY A 325 17.72 5.23 22.91
N GLN A 326 18.34 4.05 23.07
CA GLN A 326 18.07 2.85 22.26
C GLN A 326 17.03 1.90 22.89
N GLU A 327 16.24 2.37 23.85
CA GLU A 327 15.15 1.60 24.41
C GLU A 327 14.04 1.40 23.36
N LYS A 328 13.42 0.22 23.35
CA LYS A 328 12.34 -0.11 22.42
C LYS A 328 10.99 0.37 22.94
N GLY A 329 10.19 0.92 22.03
CA GLY A 329 8.81 1.31 22.30
C GLY A 329 8.00 1.32 21.02
N GLU A 330 6.73 1.72 21.11
CA GLU A 330 5.86 1.86 19.95
C GLU A 330 6.18 3.14 19.21
N LEU A 331 6.39 3.01 17.89
CA LEU A 331 6.46 4.15 16.98
C LEU A 331 5.09 4.80 16.85
N CYS A 332 5.01 6.10 17.09
CA CYS A 332 3.82 6.90 16.87
C CYS A 332 4.15 8.07 15.92
N VAL A 333 3.27 8.35 14.99
CA VAL A 333 3.49 9.38 13.97
C VAL A 333 2.37 10.42 13.96
N ALA A 334 2.74 11.67 13.65
CA ALA A 334 1.84 12.81 13.57
C ALA A 334 2.21 13.69 12.37
N GLY A 335 1.40 14.68 12.06
CA GLY A 335 1.61 15.67 11.02
C GLY A 335 0.56 15.60 9.91
N ASP A 336 0.77 16.40 8.88
CA ASP A 336 -0.21 16.64 7.81
C ASP A 336 -0.53 15.40 6.96
N GLN A 337 0.34 14.39 7.00
CA GLN A 337 0.14 13.12 6.31
C GLN A 337 -0.74 12.14 7.09
N VAL A 338 -1.02 12.38 8.39
CA VAL A 338 -1.82 11.47 9.20
C VAL A 338 -3.30 11.64 8.88
N THR A 339 -3.96 10.53 8.54
CA THR A 339 -5.39 10.44 8.23
C THR A 339 -6.27 11.12 9.27
N PRO A 340 -7.43 11.70 8.93
CA PRO A 340 -8.45 12.09 9.91
C PRO A 340 -8.98 10.88 10.69
N GLY A 341 -8.88 9.66 10.15
CA GLY A 341 -9.25 8.45 10.86
C GLY A 341 -9.90 7.37 10.00
N TYR A 342 -10.45 6.39 10.66
CA TYR A 342 -11.23 5.32 10.03
C TYR A 342 -12.67 5.78 9.78
N TRP A 343 -13.17 5.49 8.59
CA TRP A 343 -14.50 5.88 8.13
C TRP A 343 -15.60 5.30 9.03
N LYS A 344 -16.40 6.18 9.65
CA LYS A 344 -17.53 5.83 10.53
C LYS A 344 -17.18 4.80 11.63
N ASN A 345 -15.95 4.81 12.14
CA ASN A 345 -15.48 3.87 13.16
C ASN A 345 -14.87 4.60 14.35
N GLU A 346 -15.72 5.19 15.19
CA GLU A 346 -15.29 5.98 16.35
C GLU A 346 -14.52 5.17 17.39
N GLU A 347 -14.90 3.91 17.61
CA GLU A 347 -14.21 3.04 18.57
C GLU A 347 -12.76 2.81 18.15
N LYS A 348 -12.56 2.46 16.87
CA LYS A 348 -11.20 2.28 16.33
C LYS A 348 -10.43 3.60 16.33
N ASN A 349 -11.08 4.72 16.02
CA ASN A 349 -10.45 6.03 16.08
C ASN A 349 -9.95 6.35 17.48
N ARG A 350 -10.76 6.12 18.52
CA ARG A 350 -10.35 6.34 19.92
C ARG A 350 -9.17 5.46 20.36
N SER A 351 -9.09 4.24 19.86
CA SER A 351 -8.01 3.30 20.23
C SER A 351 -6.74 3.48 19.40
N SER A 352 -6.83 4.10 18.21
CA SER A 352 -5.69 4.22 17.29
C SER A 352 -5.01 5.59 17.30
N PHE A 353 -5.65 6.59 17.90
CA PHE A 353 -5.11 7.95 17.96
C PHE A 353 -5.16 8.51 19.38
N PHE A 354 -4.17 9.33 19.69
CA PHE A 354 -4.11 10.07 20.96
C PHE A 354 -3.57 11.48 20.74
N VAL A 355 -3.79 12.36 21.72
CA VAL A 355 -3.26 13.74 21.69
C VAL A 355 -2.21 13.88 22.78
N ARG A 356 -1.04 14.41 22.41
CA ARG A 356 0.05 14.78 23.30
C ARG A 356 0.56 16.17 22.95
N ASP A 357 0.63 17.05 23.94
CA ASP A 357 1.07 18.44 23.77
C ASP A 357 0.35 19.20 22.64
N GLY A 358 -0.95 18.91 22.47
CA GLY A 358 -1.78 19.50 21.41
C GLY A 358 -1.61 18.87 20.02
N VAL A 359 -0.73 17.87 19.86
CA VAL A 359 -0.47 17.17 18.61
C VAL A 359 -1.16 15.81 18.61
N ARG A 360 -1.86 15.48 17.52
CA ARG A 360 -2.54 14.19 17.34
C ARG A 360 -1.61 13.17 16.71
N TYR A 361 -1.35 12.07 17.43
CA TYR A 361 -0.51 10.97 17.01
C TYR A 361 -1.33 9.73 16.63
N TYR A 362 -0.83 8.98 15.68
CA TYR A 362 -1.31 7.65 15.29
C TYR A 362 -0.39 6.56 15.87
N HIS A 363 -0.99 5.57 16.53
CA HIS A 363 -0.33 4.35 17.00
C HIS A 363 -0.06 3.42 15.83
N THR A 364 1.21 3.22 15.45
CA THR A 364 1.54 2.35 14.28
C THR A 364 1.44 0.86 14.60
N GLY A 365 1.56 0.48 15.87
CA GLY A 365 1.71 -0.90 16.31
C GLY A 365 3.09 -1.49 15.99
N ASP A 366 4.04 -0.68 15.54
CA ASP A 366 5.40 -1.10 15.22
C ASP A 366 6.36 -0.82 16.37
N LEU A 367 7.11 -1.85 16.78
CA LEU A 367 8.13 -1.77 17.84
C LEU A 367 9.43 -1.24 17.24
N CYS A 368 9.87 -0.08 17.70
CA CYS A 368 11.04 0.62 17.18
C CYS A 368 11.93 1.17 18.29
N TYR A 369 13.13 1.65 17.94
CA TYR A 369 13.97 2.49 18.80
C TYR A 369 14.74 3.51 17.97
N TRP A 370 15.23 4.59 18.62
CA TRP A 370 16.09 5.58 17.99
C TRP A 370 17.53 5.12 17.98
N HIS A 371 18.16 5.07 16.80
CA HIS A 371 19.61 4.99 16.68
C HIS A 371 20.23 6.38 16.97
N GLU A 372 21.47 6.43 17.47
CA GLU A 372 22.19 7.68 17.78
C GLU A 372 22.32 8.67 16.61
N SER A 373 22.27 8.18 15.37
CA SER A 373 22.24 9.00 14.15
C SER A 373 20.88 9.65 13.86
N GLY A 374 19.87 9.43 14.71
CA GLY A 374 18.51 9.91 14.53
C GLY A 374 17.70 9.12 13.50
N ASN A 375 18.15 7.93 13.12
CA ASN A 375 17.37 6.99 12.31
C ASN A 375 16.53 6.08 13.22
N ILE A 376 15.39 5.62 12.71
CA ILE A 376 14.47 4.71 13.39
C ILE A 376 14.82 3.28 12.99
N MET A 377 15.02 2.42 14.00
CA MET A 377 15.32 1.01 13.83
C MET A 377 14.05 0.20 14.11
N TYR A 378 13.58 -0.52 13.09
CA TYR A 378 12.41 -1.39 13.20
C TYR A 378 12.78 -2.71 13.89
N SER A 379 11.98 -3.13 14.89
CA SER A 379 12.25 -4.34 15.69
C SER A 379 11.13 -5.39 15.61
N GLY A 380 10.04 -5.10 14.89
CA GLY A 380 8.90 -6.01 14.76
C GLY A 380 7.57 -5.34 15.01
N ARG A 381 6.51 -6.17 15.19
CA ARG A 381 5.15 -5.71 15.51
C ARG A 381 4.82 -5.99 16.96
N ILE A 382 4.03 -5.11 17.57
CA ILE A 382 3.41 -5.30 18.89
C ILE A 382 2.16 -6.18 18.77
N ASP A 383 1.45 -6.07 17.66
CA ASP A 383 0.21 -6.79 17.34
C ASP A 383 0.46 -8.03 16.45
N GLN A 384 -0.64 -8.63 15.98
CA GLN A 384 -0.63 -9.84 15.14
C GLN A 384 -0.80 -9.56 13.65
N GLN A 385 -0.54 -8.34 13.22
CA GLN A 385 -0.53 -8.03 11.79
C GLN A 385 0.72 -8.62 11.12
N ALA A 386 0.57 -9.03 9.87
CA ALA A 386 1.66 -9.51 9.04
C ALA A 386 1.68 -8.76 7.69
N LYS A 387 2.85 -8.68 7.09
CA LYS A 387 3.02 -8.21 5.71
C LYS A 387 3.26 -9.42 4.82
N ILE A 388 2.35 -9.68 3.89
CA ILE A 388 2.34 -10.84 2.99
C ILE A 388 2.41 -10.34 1.56
N GLN A 389 3.53 -10.52 0.89
CA GLN A 389 3.73 -10.05 -0.50
C GLN A 389 3.38 -8.55 -0.68
N GLY A 390 3.75 -7.72 0.30
CA GLY A 390 3.43 -6.30 0.36
C GLY A 390 2.06 -5.97 0.95
N PHE A 391 1.17 -6.94 1.13
CA PHE A 391 -0.17 -6.72 1.70
C PHE A 391 -0.14 -6.74 3.22
N ARG A 392 -0.79 -5.76 3.85
CA ARG A 392 -0.98 -5.72 5.31
C ARG A 392 -2.17 -6.58 5.69
N VAL A 393 -1.93 -7.68 6.40
CA VAL A 393 -2.92 -8.69 6.75
C VAL A 393 -3.13 -8.75 8.26
N GLU A 394 -4.37 -8.59 8.69
CA GLU A 394 -4.81 -8.91 10.06
C GLU A 394 -5.03 -10.42 10.17
N LEU A 395 -4.15 -11.11 10.87
CA LEU A 395 -4.32 -12.56 11.08
C LEU A 395 -5.63 -12.89 11.81
N GLY A 396 -6.13 -11.95 12.63
CA GLY A 396 -7.42 -12.07 13.30
C GLY A 396 -8.62 -12.15 12.35
N GLU A 397 -8.58 -11.56 11.14
CA GLU A 397 -9.63 -11.69 10.12
C GLU A 397 -9.70 -13.13 9.62
N ILE A 398 -8.56 -13.75 9.36
CA ILE A 398 -8.48 -15.15 8.92
C ILE A 398 -9.04 -16.07 10.02
N GLU A 399 -8.63 -15.83 11.27
CA GLU A 399 -9.12 -16.59 12.42
C GLU A 399 -10.64 -16.42 12.59
N HIS A 400 -11.17 -15.22 12.40
CA HIS A 400 -12.60 -14.96 12.49
C HIS A 400 -13.39 -15.80 11.47
N HIS A 401 -13.00 -15.75 10.21
CA HIS A 401 -13.67 -16.52 9.16
C HIS A 401 -13.53 -18.04 9.38
N ALA A 402 -12.35 -18.50 9.79
CA ALA A 402 -12.16 -19.92 10.09
C ALA A 402 -12.98 -20.38 11.31
N ARG A 403 -13.09 -19.57 12.37
CA ARG A 403 -13.99 -19.87 13.50
C ARG A 403 -15.47 -19.92 13.05
N THR A 404 -15.88 -18.98 12.20
CA THR A 404 -17.24 -18.96 11.65
C THR A 404 -17.57 -20.24 10.86
N PHE A 405 -16.63 -20.72 10.03
CA PHE A 405 -16.77 -21.99 9.32
C PHE A 405 -17.02 -23.15 10.28
N TYR A 406 -16.29 -23.22 11.39
CA TYR A 406 -16.46 -24.24 12.43
C TYR A 406 -17.55 -23.88 13.47
N ARG A 407 -18.44 -22.92 13.20
CA ARG A 407 -19.52 -22.49 14.12
C ARG A 407 -19.04 -22.12 15.52
N ASN A 408 -17.81 -21.62 15.63
CA ASN A 408 -17.10 -21.31 16.87
C ASN A 408 -16.85 -22.54 17.81
N GLU A 409 -16.94 -23.75 17.30
CA GLU A 409 -16.72 -24.98 18.08
C GLU A 409 -15.24 -25.36 18.18
N ARG A 410 -14.36 -24.75 17.37
CA ARG A 410 -12.92 -25.02 17.34
C ARG A 410 -12.10 -23.77 17.58
N ARG A 411 -10.99 -23.94 18.31
CA ARG A 411 -9.97 -22.90 18.38
C ARG A 411 -9.15 -22.89 17.10
N VAL A 412 -8.89 -21.71 16.57
CA VAL A 412 -8.09 -21.50 15.37
C VAL A 412 -7.10 -20.38 15.59
N ILE A 413 -5.88 -20.54 15.08
CA ILE A 413 -4.78 -19.58 15.22
C ILE A 413 -4.09 -19.44 13.87
N ALA A 414 -4.04 -18.22 13.35
CA ALA A 414 -3.25 -17.89 12.16
C ALA A 414 -1.86 -17.39 12.58
N ILE A 415 -0.83 -17.87 11.91
CA ILE A 415 0.57 -17.51 12.18
C ILE A 415 1.26 -17.18 10.88
N ALA A 416 1.89 -15.99 10.82
CA ALA A 416 2.81 -15.65 9.75
C ALA A 416 4.18 -16.28 10.02
N PHE A 417 4.75 -16.92 9.00
CA PHE A 417 6.05 -17.57 9.08
C PHE A 417 6.85 -17.35 7.79
N GLN A 418 8.15 -17.49 7.87
CA GLN A 418 9.01 -17.46 6.68
C GLN A 418 9.21 -18.87 6.16
N ASN A 419 9.00 -19.05 4.84
CA ASN A 419 9.30 -20.31 4.17
C ASN A 419 10.82 -20.45 3.88
N ALA A 420 11.23 -21.52 3.24
CA ALA A 420 12.64 -21.80 2.90
C ALA A 420 13.29 -20.75 1.98
N GLN A 421 12.50 -19.94 1.28
CA GLN A 421 12.94 -18.83 0.43
C GLN A 421 12.91 -17.47 1.15
N ASN A 422 12.69 -17.45 2.47
CA ASN A 422 12.50 -16.23 3.28
C ASN A 422 11.30 -15.37 2.88
N LEU A 423 10.29 -15.98 2.24
CA LEU A 423 9.03 -15.32 1.94
C LEU A 423 8.04 -15.54 3.08
N THR A 424 7.31 -14.48 3.44
CA THR A 424 6.30 -14.55 4.49
C THR A 424 5.02 -15.21 3.96
N GLU A 425 4.60 -16.29 4.63
CA GLU A 425 3.38 -17.04 4.36
C GLU A 425 2.51 -17.15 5.62
N ILE A 426 1.29 -17.65 5.46
CA ILE A 426 0.32 -17.84 6.54
C ILE A 426 0.08 -19.32 6.74
N ALA A 427 0.25 -19.80 7.97
CA ALA A 427 -0.23 -21.10 8.43
C ALA A 427 -1.46 -20.91 9.33
N LEU A 428 -2.49 -21.71 9.13
CA LEU A 428 -3.67 -21.75 9.98
C LEU A 428 -3.66 -23.06 10.79
N PHE A 429 -3.53 -22.92 12.10
CA PHE A 429 -3.68 -24.02 13.04
C PHE A 429 -5.14 -24.16 13.45
N VAL A 430 -5.64 -25.39 13.45
CA VAL A 430 -7.00 -25.76 13.88
C VAL A 430 -6.90 -26.79 14.99
N GLU A 431 -7.52 -26.52 16.13
CA GLU A 431 -7.55 -27.50 17.24
C GLU A 431 -8.61 -28.56 16.96
N ALA A 432 -8.16 -29.64 16.35
CA ALA A 432 -8.98 -30.81 15.98
C ALA A 432 -8.07 -32.01 15.63
N ALA A 433 -8.69 -33.20 15.47
CA ALA A 433 -8.05 -34.30 14.78
C ALA A 433 -7.79 -33.92 13.31
N ALA A 434 -6.81 -34.58 12.67
CA ALA A 434 -6.45 -34.28 11.28
C ALA A 434 -7.63 -34.50 10.33
N GLU A 435 -7.89 -33.52 9.48
CA GLU A 435 -8.95 -33.50 8.47
C GLU A 435 -8.41 -33.02 7.11
N ASP A 436 -9.20 -33.22 6.05
CA ASP A 436 -8.93 -32.59 4.75
C ASP A 436 -9.42 -31.13 4.76
N GLY A 437 -8.50 -30.19 4.79
CA GLY A 437 -8.80 -28.74 4.86
C GLY A 437 -9.40 -28.11 3.60
N LYS A 438 -9.76 -28.88 2.56
CA LYS A 438 -10.22 -28.34 1.28
C LYS A 438 -11.49 -27.49 1.38
N GLU A 439 -12.45 -27.95 2.17
CA GLU A 439 -13.71 -27.21 2.36
C GLU A 439 -13.47 -25.88 3.09
N LEU A 440 -12.61 -25.87 4.10
CA LEU A 440 -12.22 -24.65 4.79
C LEU A 440 -11.52 -23.68 3.84
N ILE A 441 -10.58 -24.14 3.01
CA ILE A 441 -9.91 -23.30 2.01
C ILE A 441 -10.90 -22.73 1.00
N ALA A 442 -11.85 -23.55 0.51
CA ALA A 442 -12.89 -23.08 -0.40
C ALA A 442 -13.77 -21.99 0.24
N TYR A 443 -14.16 -22.20 1.51
CA TYR A 443 -14.91 -21.20 2.27
C TYR A 443 -14.12 -19.91 2.46
N LEU A 444 -12.85 -19.97 2.89
CA LEU A 444 -12.01 -18.81 3.08
C LEU A 444 -11.84 -17.99 1.77
N ARG A 445 -11.65 -18.68 0.64
CA ARG A 445 -11.60 -18.05 -0.69
C ARG A 445 -12.88 -17.31 -1.07
N SER A 446 -14.02 -17.75 -0.57
CA SER A 446 -15.30 -17.04 -0.79
C SER A 446 -15.49 -15.80 0.08
N LYS A 447 -14.62 -15.59 1.07
CA LYS A 447 -14.74 -14.49 2.06
C LYS A 447 -13.61 -13.47 1.98
N MET A 448 -12.43 -13.87 1.55
CA MET A 448 -11.22 -13.05 1.64
C MET A 448 -10.44 -13.01 0.31
N PRO A 449 -9.66 -11.96 0.07
CA PRO A 449 -8.70 -11.89 -1.04
C PRO A 449 -7.68 -13.03 -1.02
N SER A 450 -7.15 -13.39 -2.19
CA SER A 450 -6.24 -14.53 -2.36
C SER A 450 -4.97 -14.46 -1.52
N TYR A 451 -4.41 -13.27 -1.30
CA TYR A 451 -3.20 -13.07 -0.49
C TYR A 451 -3.41 -13.35 1.02
N MET A 452 -4.66 -13.42 1.49
CA MET A 452 -5.01 -13.77 2.88
C MET A 452 -5.24 -15.27 3.08
N ILE A 453 -5.25 -16.06 2.03
CA ILE A 453 -5.53 -17.50 2.14
C ILE A 453 -4.31 -18.23 2.67
N PRO A 454 -4.45 -19.01 3.78
CA PRO A 454 -3.35 -19.77 4.34
C PRO A 454 -2.72 -20.73 3.32
N SER A 455 -1.39 -20.77 3.25
CA SER A 455 -0.65 -21.74 2.43
C SER A 455 -0.62 -23.12 3.07
N ARG A 456 -0.82 -23.19 4.39
CA ARG A 456 -0.87 -24.46 5.16
C ARG A 456 -2.02 -24.43 6.15
N ILE A 457 -2.74 -25.58 6.27
CA ILE A 457 -3.64 -25.85 7.39
C ILE A 457 -3.02 -26.98 8.20
N ILE A 458 -2.89 -26.78 9.50
CA ILE A 458 -2.28 -27.73 10.43
C ILE A 458 -3.30 -28.04 11.52
N TYR A 459 -3.64 -29.30 11.64
CA TYR A 459 -4.55 -29.79 12.66
C TYR A 459 -3.75 -30.29 13.87
N GLU A 460 -4.10 -29.79 15.05
CA GLU A 460 -3.48 -30.17 16.33
C GLU A 460 -4.57 -30.62 17.28
N PRO A 461 -4.42 -31.82 17.88
CA PRO A 461 -5.42 -32.33 18.83
C PRO A 461 -5.66 -31.44 20.03
N SER A 462 -4.63 -30.67 20.44
CA SER A 462 -4.72 -29.66 21.48
C SER A 462 -3.64 -28.60 21.29
N PHE A 463 -3.96 -27.34 21.54
CA PHE A 463 -2.98 -26.26 21.45
C PHE A 463 -2.13 -26.17 22.71
N PRO A 464 -0.81 -25.91 22.57
CA PRO A 464 0.05 -25.61 23.71
C PRO A 464 -0.42 -24.33 24.39
N LEU A 465 -0.37 -24.31 25.72
CA LEU A 465 -0.70 -23.13 26.53
C LEU A 465 0.55 -22.56 27.16
N ASN A 466 0.60 -21.24 27.25
CA ASN A 466 1.65 -20.53 27.98
C ASN A 466 1.37 -20.51 29.51
N LYS A 467 2.28 -19.89 30.29
CA LYS A 467 2.15 -19.81 31.75
C LYS A 467 0.87 -19.07 32.24
N SER A 468 0.21 -18.33 31.37
CA SER A 468 -1.05 -17.62 31.65
C SER A 468 -2.29 -18.34 31.07
N GLU A 469 -2.17 -19.62 30.78
CA GLU A 469 -3.24 -20.48 30.19
C GLU A 469 -3.80 -19.99 28.84
N LYS A 470 -3.06 -19.11 28.15
CA LYS A 470 -3.38 -18.68 26.78
C LYS A 470 -2.62 -19.54 25.77
N VAL A 471 -3.16 -19.66 24.54
CA VAL A 471 -2.47 -20.39 23.47
C VAL A 471 -1.07 -19.83 23.26
N ASP A 472 -0.07 -20.70 23.32
CA ASP A 472 1.33 -20.34 23.04
C ASP A 472 1.59 -20.34 21.53
N ARG A 473 1.46 -19.13 20.95
CA ARG A 473 1.70 -18.92 19.51
C ARG A 473 3.15 -19.20 19.13
N ASN A 474 4.11 -18.95 20.04
CA ASN A 474 5.51 -19.20 19.75
C ASN A 474 5.78 -20.71 19.64
N ALA A 475 5.19 -21.52 20.53
CA ALA A 475 5.29 -22.97 20.46
C ALA A 475 4.64 -23.52 19.16
N LEU A 476 3.54 -22.94 18.70
CA LEU A 476 2.95 -23.30 17.39
C LEU A 476 3.85 -22.87 16.23
N LYS A 477 4.47 -21.68 16.30
CA LYS A 477 5.38 -21.17 15.27
C LYS A 477 6.63 -22.04 15.12
N GLU A 478 7.17 -22.58 16.21
CA GLU A 478 8.32 -23.50 16.17
C GLU A 478 8.03 -24.79 15.34
N LYS A 479 6.77 -25.21 15.24
CA LYS A 479 6.37 -26.35 14.41
C LYS A 479 6.39 -26.08 12.89
N LEU A 480 6.61 -24.83 12.49
CA LEU A 480 6.65 -24.42 11.08
C LEU A 480 8.08 -24.39 10.50
N LYS A 481 9.08 -24.57 11.36
CA LYS A 481 10.51 -24.59 11.02
C LYS A 481 10.96 -25.83 10.26
#